data_874ffbb6a327287bd2d0d9e50060100c
#
_entry.id   874ffbb6a327287bd2d0d9e50060100c
#
_cell.length_a   1.000
_cell.length_b   1.000
_cell.length_c   1.000
_cell.angle_alpha   90.00
_cell.angle_beta   90.00
_cell.angle_gamma   90.00
#
_symmetry.space_group_name_H-M   'P 1'
#
loop_
_entity.id
_entity.type
_entity.pdbx_description
1 polymer ?
#
loop_
_entity_poly.entity_id
_entity_poly.type
_entity_poly.pdbx_seq_one_letter_code
_entity_poly.pdbx_strand_id
1 'polypeptide(L)'
;MSNFSVEGLPQPPLNPLPYREKLRALRSFHTGFEVLRDSGGPVTRLKLAPRWLMPEVVLVTSPRGGRDILGRSSEYVEKATTHREMQHVLGENLFDLMHDEWLPRRRAVQPVFTKKQVQTFAGDMAQAAQSVVDGWSEGSRIDLDKECRRLTMRALGRAVLGLDLDQRADEIDEPLRTVLA
;
A
#
# COMPACT_ATOMS: atom_id res chain seq x y z
N MET A 1 0.83 23.65 -22.78
CA MET A 1 -0.08 22.82 -21.99
C MET A 1 -1.30 22.56 -22.86
N SER A 2 -1.44 21.34 -23.40
CA SER A 2 -2.58 20.99 -24.23
C SER A 2 -3.80 20.89 -23.33
N ASN A 3 -4.87 21.63 -23.68
CA ASN A 3 -6.20 21.52 -23.05
C ASN A 3 -6.79 20.13 -23.39
N PHE A 4 -6.39 19.13 -22.63
CA PHE A 4 -6.96 17.79 -22.74
C PHE A 4 -8.29 17.80 -21.97
N SER A 5 -9.41 17.78 -22.69
CA SER A 5 -10.74 17.64 -22.08
C SER A 5 -11.08 16.16 -21.91
N VAL A 6 -11.33 15.76 -20.67
CA VAL A 6 -11.74 14.39 -20.31
C VAL A 6 -13.21 14.12 -20.69
N GLU A 7 -13.99 15.18 -20.95
CA GLU A 7 -15.45 15.07 -21.18
C GLU A 7 -15.84 14.32 -22.45
N GLY A 8 -14.95 14.27 -23.45
CA GLY A 8 -15.17 13.56 -24.72
C GLY A 8 -14.70 12.08 -24.74
N LEU A 9 -14.10 11.59 -23.66
CA LEU A 9 -13.60 10.22 -23.63
C LEU A 9 -14.70 9.20 -23.31
N PRO A 10 -14.66 8.00 -23.92
CA PRO A 10 -15.59 6.93 -23.59
C PRO A 10 -15.40 6.53 -22.12
N GLN A 11 -16.50 6.60 -21.38
CA GLN A 11 -16.49 6.24 -19.97
C GLN A 11 -16.57 4.71 -19.79
N PRO A 12 -15.91 4.14 -18.78
CA PRO A 12 -16.05 2.72 -18.46
C PRO A 12 -17.52 2.36 -18.19
N PRO A 13 -17.94 1.12 -18.50
CA PRO A 13 -19.30 0.66 -18.26
C PRO A 13 -19.66 0.73 -16.78
N LEU A 14 -20.91 1.06 -16.49
CA LEU A 14 -21.42 1.03 -15.13
C LEU A 14 -21.53 -0.44 -14.68
N ASN A 15 -21.02 -0.73 -13.48
CA ASN A 15 -21.14 -2.06 -12.89
C ASN A 15 -22.62 -2.46 -12.73
N PRO A 16 -23.05 -3.62 -13.26
CA PRO A 16 -24.46 -4.00 -13.30
C PRO A 16 -25.02 -4.48 -11.95
N LEU A 17 -24.18 -4.78 -10.96
CA LEU A 17 -24.65 -5.28 -9.67
C LEU A 17 -25.61 -4.30 -8.98
N PRO A 18 -26.60 -4.81 -8.24
CA PRO A 18 -27.44 -4.01 -7.36
C PRO A 18 -26.62 -3.27 -6.29
N TYR A 19 -27.11 -2.14 -5.84
CA TYR A 19 -26.42 -1.29 -4.84
C TYR A 19 -25.99 -2.04 -3.58
N ARG A 20 -26.87 -2.88 -3.04
CA ARG A 20 -26.58 -3.67 -1.83
C ARG A 20 -25.45 -4.67 -2.02
N GLU A 21 -25.36 -5.26 -3.20
CA GLU A 21 -24.29 -6.21 -3.54
C GLU A 21 -22.96 -5.50 -3.75
N LYS A 22 -22.96 -4.31 -4.39
CA LYS A 22 -21.77 -3.45 -4.49
C LYS A 22 -21.21 -3.12 -3.11
N LEU A 23 -22.08 -2.71 -2.17
CA LEU A 23 -21.65 -2.40 -0.80
C LEU A 23 -21.13 -3.64 -0.06
N ARG A 24 -21.78 -4.80 -0.25
CA ARG A 24 -21.29 -6.05 0.32
C ARG A 24 -19.92 -6.43 -0.23
N ALA A 25 -19.72 -6.33 -1.53
CA ALA A 25 -18.45 -6.58 -2.18
C ALA A 25 -17.35 -5.64 -1.67
N LEU A 26 -17.62 -4.34 -1.53
CA LEU A 26 -16.65 -3.37 -1.02
C LEU A 26 -16.24 -3.60 0.47
N ARG A 27 -17.11 -4.24 1.25
CA ARG A 27 -16.79 -4.62 2.63
C ARG A 27 -15.92 -5.88 2.72
N SER A 28 -15.88 -6.68 1.66
CA SER A 28 -15.07 -7.90 1.59
C SER A 28 -13.74 -7.60 0.92
N PHE A 29 -12.72 -7.26 1.70
CA PHE A 29 -11.44 -6.79 1.18
C PHE A 29 -10.73 -7.79 0.25
N HIS A 30 -10.90 -9.10 0.47
CA HIS A 30 -10.19 -10.12 -0.31
C HIS A 30 -10.93 -10.56 -1.58
N THR A 31 -12.25 -10.74 -1.51
CA THR A 31 -13.04 -11.31 -2.61
C THR A 31 -13.93 -10.29 -3.31
N GLY A 32 -14.16 -9.15 -2.69
CA GLY A 32 -15.10 -8.15 -3.20
C GLY A 32 -14.70 -7.56 -4.54
N PHE A 33 -13.43 -7.32 -4.77
CA PHE A 33 -12.95 -6.81 -6.05
C PHE A 33 -13.09 -7.84 -7.18
N GLU A 34 -12.98 -9.13 -6.89
CA GLU A 34 -13.25 -10.21 -7.84
C GLU A 34 -14.72 -10.24 -8.26
N VAL A 35 -15.62 -10.15 -7.30
CA VAL A 35 -17.08 -10.09 -7.55
C VAL A 35 -17.43 -8.89 -8.42
N LEU A 36 -16.85 -7.72 -8.14
CA LEU A 36 -17.08 -6.51 -8.93
C LEU A 36 -16.49 -6.62 -10.35
N ARG A 37 -15.31 -7.24 -10.49
CA ARG A 37 -14.67 -7.51 -11.79
C ARG A 37 -15.49 -8.48 -12.61
N ASP A 38 -15.90 -9.60 -12.03
CA ASP A 38 -16.59 -10.67 -12.74
C ASP A 38 -17.98 -10.24 -13.24
N SER A 39 -18.59 -9.29 -12.53
CA SER A 39 -19.88 -8.70 -12.95
C SER A 39 -19.75 -7.54 -13.93
N GLY A 40 -18.73 -6.69 -13.81
CA GLY A 40 -18.61 -5.43 -14.56
C GLY A 40 -17.42 -5.35 -15.52
N GLY A 41 -16.58 -6.40 -15.55
CA GLY A 41 -15.39 -6.46 -16.38
C GLY A 41 -14.15 -5.85 -15.73
N PRO A 42 -13.00 -5.89 -16.45
CA PRO A 42 -11.69 -5.50 -15.90
C PRO A 42 -11.54 -4.00 -15.60
N VAL A 43 -12.41 -3.17 -16.17
CA VAL A 43 -12.53 -1.74 -15.88
C VAL A 43 -14.00 -1.42 -15.77
N THR A 44 -14.48 -1.06 -14.61
CA THR A 44 -15.89 -0.83 -14.34
C THR A 44 -16.10 0.38 -13.44
N ARG A 45 -17.20 1.09 -13.63
CA ARG A 45 -17.55 2.28 -12.87
C ARG A 45 -18.56 1.94 -11.77
N LEU A 46 -18.30 2.39 -10.56
CA LEU A 46 -19.16 2.21 -9.40
C LEU A 46 -19.81 3.54 -9.04
N LYS A 47 -21.12 3.59 -9.09
CA LYS A 47 -21.91 4.71 -8.56
C LYS A 47 -22.47 4.29 -7.22
N LEU A 48 -21.90 4.81 -6.14
CA LEU A 48 -22.25 4.46 -4.75
C LEU A 48 -23.17 5.49 -4.10
N ALA A 49 -23.17 6.73 -4.61
CA ALA A 49 -24.02 7.81 -4.12
C ALA A 49 -24.31 8.79 -5.27
N PRO A 50 -25.22 9.75 -5.08
CA PRO A 50 -25.34 10.88 -5.99
C PRO A 50 -24.02 11.63 -6.14
N ARG A 51 -23.70 12.15 -7.34
CA ARG A 51 -22.41 12.80 -7.65
C ARG A 51 -22.07 13.99 -6.76
N TRP A 52 -23.07 14.66 -6.23
CA TRP A 52 -22.87 15.79 -5.32
C TRP A 52 -22.40 15.37 -3.92
N LEU A 53 -22.64 14.11 -3.52
CA LEU A 53 -22.23 13.55 -2.24
C LEU A 53 -20.91 12.77 -2.35
N MET A 54 -20.74 12.03 -3.44
CA MET A 54 -19.58 11.19 -3.65
C MET A 54 -19.24 11.07 -5.13
N PRO A 55 -17.98 11.29 -5.55
CA PRO A 55 -17.58 11.04 -6.92
C PRO A 55 -17.74 9.55 -7.28
N GLU A 56 -17.95 9.29 -8.57
CA GLU A 56 -17.98 7.92 -9.08
C GLU A 56 -16.57 7.30 -8.99
N VAL A 57 -16.52 6.05 -8.57
CA VAL A 57 -15.27 5.30 -8.44
C VAL A 57 -15.09 4.42 -9.68
N VAL A 58 -13.94 4.48 -10.32
CA VAL A 58 -13.57 3.54 -11.38
C VAL A 58 -12.69 2.45 -10.79
N LEU A 59 -13.17 1.22 -10.83
CA LEU A 59 -12.42 0.04 -10.44
C LEU A 59 -11.65 -0.50 -11.64
N VAL A 60 -10.33 -0.64 -11.49
CA VAL A 60 -9.43 -1.20 -12.50
C VAL A 60 -8.76 -2.43 -11.91
N THR A 61 -9.08 -3.60 -12.46
CA THR A 61 -8.58 -4.90 -11.99
C THR A 61 -7.69 -5.62 -13.00
N SER A 62 -7.51 -5.04 -14.19
CA SER A 62 -6.63 -5.63 -15.20
C SER A 62 -5.16 -5.29 -14.95
N PRO A 63 -4.22 -6.21 -15.20
CA PRO A 63 -2.77 -5.93 -15.09
C PRO A 63 -2.31 -4.79 -16.00
N ARG A 64 -2.94 -4.64 -17.18
CA ARG A 64 -2.66 -3.54 -18.11
C ARG A 64 -3.12 -2.21 -17.52
N GLY A 65 -4.37 -2.13 -17.07
CA GLY A 65 -4.92 -0.91 -16.48
C GLY A 65 -4.18 -0.50 -15.21
N GLY A 66 -3.83 -1.46 -14.35
CA GLY A 66 -2.99 -1.20 -13.17
C GLY A 66 -1.63 -0.61 -13.55
N ARG A 67 -0.99 -1.14 -14.59
CA ARG A 67 0.30 -0.63 -15.11
C ARG A 67 0.17 0.76 -15.70
N ASP A 68 -0.89 1.04 -16.43
CA ASP A 68 -1.14 2.35 -17.04
C ASP A 68 -1.41 3.41 -15.95
N ILE A 69 -2.18 3.08 -14.91
CA ILE A 69 -2.46 3.99 -13.80
C ILE A 69 -1.23 4.20 -12.91
N LEU A 70 -0.55 3.12 -12.50
CA LEU A 70 0.55 3.22 -11.54
C LEU A 70 1.88 3.61 -12.20
N GLY A 71 2.09 3.25 -13.47
CA GLY A 71 3.35 3.53 -14.17
C GLY A 71 3.40 4.86 -14.90
N ARG A 72 2.25 5.43 -15.27
CA ARG A 72 2.12 6.71 -15.99
C ARG A 72 1.32 7.76 -15.21
N SER A 73 1.12 7.51 -13.93
CA SER A 73 0.22 8.31 -13.09
C SER A 73 0.66 9.76 -12.89
N SER A 74 1.96 10.04 -13.00
CA SER A 74 2.50 11.37 -12.71
C SER A 74 1.96 12.50 -13.59
N GLU A 75 1.40 12.18 -14.76
CA GLU A 75 0.89 13.18 -15.70
C GLU A 75 -0.62 13.37 -15.63
N TYR A 76 -1.37 12.34 -15.21
CA TYR A 76 -2.83 12.32 -15.37
C TYR A 76 -3.60 11.89 -14.13
N VAL A 77 -2.93 11.32 -13.13
CA VAL A 77 -3.57 10.73 -11.94
C VAL A 77 -2.91 11.29 -10.69
N GLU A 78 -3.70 11.76 -9.77
CA GLU A 78 -3.26 12.21 -8.45
C GLU A 78 -3.86 11.30 -7.36
N LYS A 79 -3.25 11.30 -6.18
CA LYS A 79 -3.77 10.59 -5.03
C LYS A 79 -5.11 11.18 -4.59
N ALA A 80 -6.02 10.32 -4.13
CA ALA A 80 -7.32 10.75 -3.65
C ALA A 80 -7.19 11.63 -2.39
N THR A 81 -8.16 12.50 -2.17
CA THR A 81 -8.23 13.38 -0.98
C THR A 81 -8.16 12.63 0.34
N THR A 82 -8.58 11.35 0.37
CA THR A 82 -8.44 10.46 1.54
C THR A 82 -6.99 10.30 2.02
N HIS A 83 -5.99 10.47 1.15
CA HIS A 83 -4.59 10.46 1.55
C HIS A 83 -4.23 11.68 2.41
N ARG A 84 -4.86 12.82 2.17
CA ARG A 84 -4.70 14.01 3.03
C ARG A 84 -5.27 13.80 4.42
N GLU A 85 -6.40 13.12 4.53
CA GLU A 85 -6.98 12.77 5.83
C GLU A 85 -6.07 11.82 6.61
N MET A 86 -5.42 10.87 5.92
CA MET A 86 -4.44 9.98 6.56
C MET A 86 -3.21 10.73 7.06
N GLN A 87 -2.78 11.82 6.42
CA GLN A 87 -1.68 12.67 6.92
C GLN A 87 -1.97 13.27 8.30
N HIS A 88 -3.24 13.57 8.63
CA HIS A 88 -3.60 14.08 9.95
C HIS A 88 -3.40 13.03 11.06
N VAL A 89 -3.46 11.74 10.71
CA VAL A 89 -3.29 10.62 11.65
C VAL A 89 -1.85 10.15 11.72
N LEU A 90 -1.21 9.98 10.54
CA LEU A 90 0.13 9.36 10.42
C LEU A 90 1.26 10.39 10.28
N GLY A 91 0.94 11.68 10.20
CA GLY A 91 1.90 12.70 9.86
C GLY A 91 2.33 12.65 8.38
N GLU A 92 3.24 13.55 8.00
CA GLU A 92 3.79 13.59 6.64
C GLU A 92 4.69 12.36 6.39
N ASN A 93 4.31 11.56 5.42
CA ASN A 93 5.06 10.37 5.03
C ASN A 93 5.04 10.19 3.51
N LEU A 94 5.97 9.38 2.97
CA LEU A 94 6.08 9.16 1.52
C LEU A 94 4.84 8.54 0.88
N PHE A 95 4.00 7.85 1.65
CA PHE A 95 2.82 7.21 1.12
C PHE A 95 1.70 8.21 0.82
N ASP A 96 1.54 9.24 1.67
CA ASP A 96 0.39 10.15 1.60
C ASP A 96 0.68 11.49 0.89
N LEU A 97 1.95 11.82 0.65
CA LEU A 97 2.33 13.05 -0.04
C LEU A 97 1.80 13.11 -1.47
N MET A 98 1.33 14.29 -1.88
CA MET A 98 0.95 14.56 -3.26
C MET A 98 2.17 14.53 -4.18
N HIS A 99 1.96 14.40 -5.49
CA HIS A 99 3.02 14.13 -6.46
C HIS A 99 4.19 15.12 -6.38
N ASP A 100 3.91 16.41 -6.32
CA ASP A 100 4.94 17.45 -6.34
C ASP A 100 5.84 17.41 -5.10
N GLU A 101 5.30 17.06 -3.94
CA GLU A 101 6.04 16.91 -2.68
C GLU A 101 6.69 15.54 -2.55
N TRP A 102 6.03 14.52 -3.09
CA TRP A 102 6.49 13.14 -3.05
C TRP A 102 7.72 12.88 -3.93
N LEU A 103 7.74 13.44 -5.14
CA LEU A 103 8.78 13.14 -6.12
C LEU A 103 10.19 13.53 -5.65
N PRO A 104 10.45 14.74 -5.11
CA PRO A 104 11.77 15.08 -4.59
C PRO A 104 12.18 14.21 -3.39
N ARG A 105 11.25 13.92 -2.47
CA ARG A 105 11.54 13.08 -1.31
C ARG A 105 11.83 11.62 -1.71
N ARG A 106 11.08 11.08 -2.66
CA ARG A 106 11.35 9.76 -3.22
C ARG A 106 12.74 9.70 -3.87
N ARG A 107 13.09 10.70 -4.66
CA ARG A 107 14.41 10.77 -5.32
C ARG A 107 15.56 10.79 -4.31
N ALA A 108 15.39 11.46 -3.19
CA ALA A 108 16.39 11.50 -2.12
C ALA A 108 16.61 10.11 -1.47
N VAL A 109 15.55 9.31 -1.32
CA VAL A 109 15.60 7.99 -0.68
C VAL A 109 15.95 6.87 -1.68
N GLN A 110 15.63 7.05 -2.97
CA GLN A 110 15.79 6.03 -4.00
C GLN A 110 17.20 5.40 -4.10
N PRO A 111 18.33 6.14 -3.90
CA PRO A 111 19.66 5.55 -3.95
C PRO A 111 19.88 4.39 -2.98
N VAL A 112 19.22 4.40 -1.83
CA VAL A 112 19.28 3.33 -0.82
C VAL A 112 18.69 2.01 -1.35
N PHE A 113 17.74 2.08 -2.28
CA PHE A 113 17.02 0.93 -2.83
C PHE A 113 17.53 0.49 -4.22
N THR A 114 18.76 0.86 -4.58
CA THR A 114 19.37 0.33 -5.80
C THR A 114 19.70 -1.15 -5.65
N LYS A 115 19.71 -1.90 -6.76
CA LYS A 115 20.04 -3.34 -6.76
C LYS A 115 21.38 -3.61 -6.07
N LYS A 116 22.37 -2.77 -6.30
CA LYS A 116 23.70 -2.89 -5.68
C LYS A 116 23.61 -2.71 -4.16
N GLN A 117 22.90 -1.69 -3.71
CA GLN A 117 22.77 -1.39 -2.28
C GLN A 117 21.95 -2.46 -1.56
N VAL A 118 20.84 -2.94 -2.15
CA VAL A 118 20.01 -4.02 -1.57
C VAL A 118 20.81 -5.30 -1.38
N GLN A 119 21.78 -5.61 -2.27
CA GLN A 119 22.65 -6.77 -2.09
C GLN A 119 23.56 -6.66 -0.86
N THR A 120 23.92 -5.46 -0.43
CA THR A 120 24.73 -5.28 0.80
C THR A 120 23.94 -5.58 2.06
N PHE A 121 22.61 -5.51 2.01
CA PHE A 121 21.74 -5.78 3.17
C PHE A 121 21.58 -7.28 3.48
N ALA A 122 22.03 -8.16 2.58
CA ALA A 122 21.85 -9.60 2.76
C ALA A 122 22.53 -10.13 4.05
N GLY A 123 23.68 -9.59 4.41
CA GLY A 123 24.38 -9.92 5.65
C GLY A 123 23.60 -9.51 6.90
N ASP A 124 23.08 -8.28 6.91
CA ASP A 124 22.29 -7.75 8.03
C ASP A 124 20.98 -8.51 8.20
N MET A 125 20.31 -8.86 7.09
CA MET A 125 19.11 -9.68 7.11
C MET A 125 19.37 -11.09 7.63
N ALA A 126 20.48 -11.72 7.22
CA ALA A 126 20.86 -13.03 7.71
C ALA A 126 21.18 -13.02 9.21
N GLN A 127 21.90 -12.01 9.69
CA GLN A 127 22.17 -11.83 11.13
C GLN A 127 20.89 -11.60 11.92
N ALA A 128 19.98 -10.77 11.41
CA ALA A 128 18.68 -10.55 12.05
C ALA A 128 17.88 -11.86 12.16
N ALA A 129 17.85 -12.67 11.10
CA ALA A 129 17.20 -13.97 11.12
C ALA A 129 17.86 -14.93 12.14
N GLN A 130 19.18 -15.02 12.14
CA GLN A 130 19.91 -15.84 13.08
C GLN A 130 19.62 -15.46 14.51
N SER A 131 19.63 -14.17 14.84
CA SER A 131 19.36 -13.69 16.20
C SER A 131 17.95 -14.00 16.71
N VAL A 132 16.97 -14.14 15.81
CA VAL A 132 15.61 -14.56 16.18
C VAL A 132 15.57 -16.08 16.41
N VAL A 133 16.19 -16.86 15.52
CA VAL A 133 16.23 -18.32 15.62
C VAL A 133 17.01 -18.80 16.85
N ASP A 134 18.10 -18.12 17.18
CA ASP A 134 18.92 -18.44 18.37
C ASP A 134 18.14 -18.28 19.68
N GLY A 135 17.08 -17.48 19.69
CA GLY A 135 16.17 -17.34 20.81
C GLY A 135 15.17 -18.50 20.97
N TRP A 136 15.09 -19.42 20.00
CA TRP A 136 14.17 -20.56 20.06
C TRP A 136 14.81 -21.74 20.78
N SER A 137 14.00 -22.46 21.53
CA SER A 137 14.43 -23.70 22.20
C SER A 137 13.69 -24.88 21.63
N GLU A 138 14.37 -26.02 21.54
CA GLU A 138 13.76 -27.28 21.06
C GLU A 138 12.56 -27.65 21.94
N GLY A 139 11.44 -28.01 21.30
CA GLY A 139 10.18 -28.33 21.97
C GLY A 139 9.37 -27.15 22.48
N SER A 140 9.87 -25.90 22.36
CA SER A 140 9.12 -24.72 22.74
C SER A 140 7.99 -24.39 21.74
N ARG A 141 6.90 -23.81 22.25
CA ARG A 141 5.84 -23.24 21.40
C ARG A 141 6.15 -21.77 21.15
N ILE A 142 6.28 -21.39 19.90
CA ILE A 142 6.51 -20.01 19.47
C ILE A 142 5.27 -19.40 18.82
N ASP A 143 5.09 -18.10 18.96
CA ASP A 143 4.16 -17.30 18.18
C ASP A 143 4.88 -16.85 16.91
N LEU A 144 4.66 -17.57 15.80
CA LEU A 144 5.37 -17.32 14.54
C LEU A 144 5.11 -15.92 13.99
N ASP A 145 3.89 -15.38 14.16
CA ASP A 145 3.54 -14.04 13.72
C ASP A 145 4.36 -12.97 14.47
N LYS A 146 4.49 -13.11 15.79
CA LYS A 146 5.33 -12.24 16.61
C LYS A 146 6.81 -12.33 16.20
N GLU A 147 7.33 -13.54 16.00
CA GLU A 147 8.73 -13.73 15.61
C GLU A 147 9.03 -13.21 14.21
N CYS A 148 8.12 -13.37 13.25
CA CYS A 148 8.25 -12.78 11.92
C CYS A 148 8.27 -11.26 11.95
N ARG A 149 7.45 -10.62 12.79
CA ARG A 149 7.48 -9.17 12.98
C ARG A 149 8.80 -8.71 13.58
N ARG A 150 9.30 -9.38 14.62
CA ARG A 150 10.61 -9.09 15.22
C ARG A 150 11.72 -9.20 14.19
N LEU A 151 11.73 -10.27 13.40
CA LEU A 151 12.68 -10.46 12.31
C LEU A 151 12.65 -9.28 11.32
N THR A 152 11.45 -8.91 10.87
CA THR A 152 11.29 -7.86 9.88
C THR A 152 11.75 -6.50 10.43
N MET A 153 11.41 -6.18 11.66
CA MET A 153 11.85 -4.95 12.32
C MET A 153 13.36 -4.89 12.50
N ARG A 154 13.99 -5.98 12.92
CA ARG A 154 15.44 -6.08 13.06
C ARG A 154 16.16 -5.92 11.74
N ALA A 155 15.70 -6.66 10.72
CA ALA A 155 16.27 -6.60 9.38
C ALA A 155 16.17 -5.20 8.78
N LEU A 156 15.01 -4.54 8.91
CA LEU A 156 14.78 -3.17 8.43
C LEU A 156 15.66 -2.16 9.20
N GLY A 157 15.69 -2.27 10.53
CA GLY A 157 16.48 -1.40 11.39
C GLY A 157 17.94 -1.40 11.00
N ARG A 158 18.55 -2.58 10.92
CA ARG A 158 19.97 -2.74 10.58
C ARG A 158 20.26 -2.35 9.14
N ALA A 159 19.51 -2.89 8.17
CA ALA A 159 19.79 -2.72 6.75
C ALA A 159 19.54 -1.30 6.23
N VAL A 160 18.44 -0.67 6.64
CA VAL A 160 18.00 0.61 6.07
C VAL A 160 18.29 1.81 6.98
N LEU A 161 18.10 1.65 8.28
CA LEU A 161 18.25 2.74 9.24
C LEU A 161 19.62 2.77 9.91
N GLY A 162 20.42 1.71 9.79
CA GLY A 162 21.69 1.56 10.50
C GLY A 162 21.52 1.52 12.03
N LEU A 163 20.34 1.12 12.51
CA LEU A 163 19.96 1.08 13.92
C LEU A 163 19.74 -0.35 14.38
N ASP A 164 20.18 -0.65 15.59
CA ASP A 164 19.78 -1.88 16.28
C ASP A 164 18.47 -1.63 17.02
N LEU A 165 17.37 -2.14 16.47
CA LEU A 165 16.04 -2.02 17.05
C LEU A 165 15.68 -3.18 17.99
N ASP A 166 16.63 -4.03 18.35
CA ASP A 166 16.39 -5.23 19.17
C ASP A 166 15.75 -4.90 20.53
N GLN A 167 16.17 -3.78 21.14
CA GLN A 167 15.63 -3.33 22.42
C GLN A 167 14.33 -2.53 22.32
N ARG A 168 13.97 -2.05 21.12
CA ARG A 168 12.79 -1.22 20.89
C ARG A 168 11.73 -1.87 20.01
N ALA A 169 11.97 -3.11 19.55
CA ALA A 169 11.02 -3.80 18.68
C ALA A 169 9.65 -3.95 19.35
N ASP A 170 9.63 -4.28 20.63
CA ASP A 170 8.38 -4.45 21.40
C ASP A 170 7.69 -3.10 21.66
N GLU A 171 8.44 -2.00 21.82
CA GLU A 171 7.89 -0.65 21.99
C GLU A 171 7.24 -0.10 20.73
N ILE A 172 7.68 -0.57 19.55
CA ILE A 172 7.17 -0.15 18.25
C ILE A 172 6.00 -1.04 17.79
N ASP A 173 6.03 -2.34 18.12
CA ASP A 173 5.03 -3.32 17.69
C ASP A 173 3.63 -3.00 18.26
N GLU A 174 3.54 -2.58 19.52
CA GLU A 174 2.27 -2.33 20.19
C GLU A 174 1.51 -1.11 19.61
N PRO A 175 2.14 0.07 19.41
CA PRO A 175 1.51 1.20 18.74
C PRO A 175 1.13 0.90 17.28
N LEU A 176 1.98 0.15 16.55
CA LEU A 176 1.70 -0.20 15.16
C LEU A 176 0.47 -1.11 15.03
N ARG A 177 0.28 -2.05 15.95
CA ARG A 177 -0.92 -2.91 16.01
C ARG A 177 -2.18 -2.10 16.25
N THR A 178 -2.11 -1.10 17.11
CA THR A 178 -3.26 -0.24 17.42
C THR A 178 -3.71 0.59 16.21
N VAL A 179 -2.77 1.03 15.38
CA VAL A 179 -3.05 1.82 14.18
C VAL A 179 -3.53 0.96 13.00
N LEU A 180 -3.09 -0.31 12.91
CA LEU A 180 -3.39 -1.21 11.79
C LEU A 180 -4.57 -2.16 12.05
N ALA A 181 -5.15 -2.17 13.26
CA ALA A 181 -6.32 -2.97 13.62
C ALA A 181 -7.62 -2.24 13.29
#